data_b12ba0aaf87c0e1c834242744616a3d7
#
_entry.id   b12ba0aaf87c0e1c834242744616a3d7
#
_cell.length_a   1.000
_cell.length_b   1.000
_cell.length_c   1.000
_cell.angle_alpha   90.00
_cell.angle_beta   90.00
_cell.angle_gamma   90.00
#
_symmetry.space_group_name_H-M   'P 1'
#
loop_
_entity.id
_entity.type
_entity.pdbx_description
1 polymer ?
#
loop_
_entity_poly.entity_id
_entity_poly.type
_entity_poly.pdbx_seq_one_letter_code
_entity_poly.pdbx_strand_id
1 'polypeptide(L)'
;MYTLENEKVKITVSKQGAELHNITSKVDGTEYLWNRNKRYWGYSAPVLFPIVGKVKNGTYKVDGKEYNLPQHGLARLKEFEMIEKTDNKIIFELVDSEETLKVYPYKFSLKIAYTLVENGVVTEYIVENTDNKTIYFSIGAHPAFMCPMVAGEIIDDYYFEFNEKENCDIMPISEEGYIKRERKQYLVNNNIIPLNFDVFKGDALVFDSLKSNKISLKSVNHDKALTMDFTGFPYMGLWTKATGAPFVCIEPWYGHADFEDFDGELKDKDGIEKLQIGQKFNSSYTVTIYLNCSLRVSEKMKYLFSRKREIFT
;
A
#
# COMPACT_ATOMS: atom_id res chain seq x y z
N MET A 1 -16.97 13.70 -0.45
CA MET A 1 -16.29 13.16 0.76
C MET A 1 -17.32 12.48 1.64
N TYR A 2 -17.03 11.31 2.14
CA TYR A 2 -17.87 10.50 3.04
C TYR A 2 -17.11 10.23 4.32
N THR A 3 -17.84 10.21 5.44
CA THR A 3 -17.27 9.99 6.76
C THR A 3 -17.93 8.79 7.41
N LEU A 4 -17.13 7.94 8.04
CA LEU A 4 -17.53 6.96 9.02
C LEU A 4 -16.78 7.24 10.32
N GLU A 5 -17.45 7.04 11.45
CA GLU A 5 -16.80 7.16 12.76
C GLU A 5 -17.45 6.25 13.80
N ASN A 6 -16.65 5.82 14.74
CA ASN A 6 -17.09 5.19 15.99
C ASN A 6 -16.58 6.01 17.18
N GLU A 7 -16.55 5.47 18.38
CA GLU A 7 -16.06 6.16 19.57
C GLU A 7 -14.57 6.47 19.51
N LYS A 8 -13.76 5.68 18.79
CA LYS A 8 -12.28 5.72 18.79
C LYS A 8 -11.68 6.26 17.52
N VAL A 9 -12.28 5.98 16.38
CA VAL A 9 -11.70 6.24 15.05
C VAL A 9 -12.70 6.96 14.16
N LYS A 10 -12.18 7.92 13.39
CA LYS A 10 -12.88 8.58 12.29
C LYS A 10 -12.10 8.38 11.01
N ILE A 11 -12.78 8.02 9.93
CA ILE A 11 -12.21 7.97 8.58
C ILE A 11 -12.98 8.87 7.63
N THR A 12 -12.29 9.36 6.61
CA THR A 12 -12.92 10.05 5.47
C THR A 12 -12.49 9.43 4.17
N VAL A 13 -13.42 9.28 3.23
CA VAL A 13 -13.20 8.65 1.93
C VAL A 13 -13.68 9.59 0.82
N SER A 14 -12.92 9.69 -0.26
CA SER A 14 -13.28 10.42 -1.48
C SER A 14 -13.97 9.49 -2.48
N LYS A 15 -14.87 10.03 -3.31
CA LYS A 15 -15.33 9.31 -4.52
C LYS A 15 -14.20 9.13 -5.53
N GLN A 16 -13.31 10.13 -5.66
CA GLN A 16 -12.16 10.04 -6.54
C GLN A 16 -11.23 8.93 -6.07
N GLY A 17 -11.09 7.88 -6.90
CA GLY A 17 -10.30 6.69 -6.57
C GLY A 17 -10.86 5.84 -5.44
N ALA A 18 -12.06 6.14 -4.90
CA ALA A 18 -12.55 5.65 -3.61
C ALA A 18 -11.48 5.79 -2.51
N GLU A 19 -10.65 6.82 -2.58
CA GLU A 19 -9.43 6.95 -1.79
C GLU A 19 -9.71 7.29 -0.33
N LEU A 20 -9.12 6.53 0.59
CA LEU A 20 -9.11 6.82 2.01
C LEU A 20 -8.20 8.03 2.29
N HIS A 21 -8.76 9.09 2.87
CA HIS A 21 -8.07 10.36 3.07
C HIS A 21 -7.61 10.60 4.49
N ASN A 22 -8.27 9.99 5.49
CA ASN A 22 -7.96 10.20 6.90
C ASN A 22 -8.18 8.90 7.68
N ILE A 23 -7.34 8.66 8.67
CA ILE A 23 -7.55 7.76 9.80
C ILE A 23 -7.20 8.58 11.04
N THR A 24 -8.19 9.13 11.69
CA THR A 24 -8.00 10.04 12.84
C THR A 24 -8.41 9.37 14.14
N SER A 25 -7.54 9.38 15.12
CA SER A 25 -7.88 9.01 16.50
C SER A 25 -8.81 10.06 17.12
N LYS A 26 -9.98 9.64 17.58
CA LYS A 26 -10.91 10.53 18.31
C LYS A 26 -10.52 10.72 19.78
N VAL A 27 -9.57 9.92 20.27
CA VAL A 27 -9.09 9.98 21.67
C VAL A 27 -8.16 11.17 21.87
N ASP A 28 -7.27 11.44 20.91
CA ASP A 28 -6.23 12.46 21.02
C ASP A 28 -6.05 13.32 19.75
N GLY A 29 -6.90 13.15 18.75
CA GLY A 29 -6.87 13.90 17.51
C GLY A 29 -5.73 13.55 16.56
N THR A 30 -4.95 12.50 16.83
CA THR A 30 -3.83 12.12 15.97
C THR A 30 -4.32 11.66 14.59
N GLU A 31 -3.77 12.27 13.54
CA GLU A 31 -3.96 11.83 12.16
C GLU A 31 -2.86 10.84 11.79
N TYR A 32 -3.25 9.68 11.31
CA TYR A 32 -2.31 8.60 10.94
C TYR A 32 -2.02 8.54 9.45
N LEU A 33 -2.94 9.00 8.57
CA LEU A 33 -2.70 9.05 7.14
C LEU A 33 -2.04 10.37 6.71
N TRP A 34 -1.25 10.29 5.66
CA TRP A 34 -0.64 11.42 4.99
C TRP A 34 -1.71 12.36 4.40
N ASN A 35 -1.51 13.66 4.59
CA ASN A 35 -2.48 14.72 4.28
C ASN A 35 -2.50 15.18 2.80
N ARG A 36 -1.85 14.47 1.89
CA ARG A 36 -1.81 14.77 0.45
C ARG A 36 -1.19 16.13 0.09
N ASN A 37 -0.27 16.65 0.89
CA ASN A 37 0.43 17.87 0.54
C ASN A 37 1.23 17.66 -0.76
N LYS A 38 0.77 18.31 -1.83
CA LYS A 38 1.34 18.18 -3.19
C LYS A 38 2.81 18.55 -3.32
N ARG A 39 3.37 19.29 -2.34
CA ARG A 39 4.81 19.54 -2.27
C ARG A 39 5.61 18.23 -2.21
N TYR A 40 5.05 17.21 -1.57
CA TYR A 40 5.69 15.89 -1.40
C TYR A 40 5.00 14.84 -2.27
N TRP A 41 3.71 14.57 -2.01
CA TRP A 41 2.94 13.57 -2.72
C TRP A 41 1.43 13.84 -2.59
N GLY A 42 0.72 13.83 -3.72
CA GLY A 42 -0.66 14.31 -3.80
C GLY A 42 -1.75 13.28 -3.47
N TYR A 43 -1.39 12.07 -3.05
CA TYR A 43 -2.32 11.00 -2.64
C TYR A 43 -2.12 10.68 -1.16
N SER A 44 -3.07 9.94 -0.55
CA SER A 44 -2.93 9.38 0.81
C SER A 44 -2.98 7.86 0.83
N ALA A 45 -3.90 7.23 0.11
CA ALA A 45 -4.06 5.78 0.05
C ALA A 45 -4.69 5.36 -1.30
N PRO A 46 -4.06 5.64 -2.44
CA PRO A 46 -4.64 5.31 -3.74
C PRO A 46 -4.71 3.80 -3.94
N VAL A 47 -5.79 3.33 -4.58
CA VAL A 47 -5.89 1.97 -5.09
C VAL A 47 -5.09 1.82 -6.38
N LEU A 48 -4.39 0.71 -6.51
CA LEU A 48 -3.60 0.34 -7.67
C LEU A 48 -4.37 -0.73 -8.45
N PHE A 49 -4.90 -0.40 -9.64
CA PHE A 49 -5.68 -1.30 -10.48
C PHE A 49 -5.80 -0.73 -11.91
N PRO A 50 -5.73 -1.54 -12.96
CA PRO A 50 -5.54 -2.99 -13.02
C PRO A 50 -4.07 -3.44 -13.07
N ILE A 51 -3.14 -2.55 -12.79
CA ILE A 51 -1.71 -2.85 -12.65
C ILE A 51 -1.15 -2.23 -11.38
N VAL A 52 -0.14 -2.88 -10.79
CA VAL A 52 0.71 -2.36 -9.72
C VAL A 52 2.04 -1.96 -10.32
N GLY A 53 2.56 -0.78 -9.96
CA GLY A 53 3.79 -0.26 -10.55
C GLY A 53 3.63 0.14 -12.01
N LYS A 54 4.67 -0.10 -12.81
CA LYS A 54 4.72 0.23 -14.23
C LYS A 54 4.65 -1.02 -15.09
N VAL A 55 4.00 -0.90 -16.25
CA VAL A 55 4.21 -1.77 -17.41
C VAL A 55 5.30 -1.18 -18.27
N LYS A 56 6.04 -2.04 -18.98
CA LYS A 56 7.22 -1.64 -19.76
C LYS A 56 6.84 -0.60 -20.81
N ASN A 57 7.57 0.52 -20.85
CA ASN A 57 7.33 1.66 -21.75
C ASN A 57 5.90 2.26 -21.63
N GLY A 58 5.17 1.99 -20.53
CA GLY A 58 3.78 2.42 -20.36
C GLY A 58 2.78 1.64 -21.24
N THR A 59 3.23 0.55 -21.90
CA THR A 59 2.43 -0.26 -22.82
C THR A 59 2.38 -1.71 -22.37
N TYR A 60 1.32 -2.43 -22.73
CA TYR A 60 1.18 -3.87 -22.51
C TYR A 60 0.31 -4.46 -23.62
N LYS A 61 0.33 -5.77 -23.78
CA LYS A 61 -0.39 -6.49 -24.86
C LYS A 61 -1.51 -7.34 -24.31
N VAL A 62 -2.64 -7.35 -25.03
CA VAL A 62 -3.75 -8.28 -24.85
C VAL A 62 -4.15 -8.79 -26.24
N ASP A 63 -4.06 -10.09 -26.44
CA ASP A 63 -4.37 -10.76 -27.71
C ASP A 63 -3.63 -10.11 -28.91
N GLY A 64 -2.35 -9.81 -28.73
CA GLY A 64 -1.47 -9.19 -29.71
C GLY A 64 -1.69 -7.69 -29.95
N LYS A 65 -2.70 -7.08 -29.34
CA LYS A 65 -2.98 -5.64 -29.44
C LYS A 65 -2.37 -4.87 -28.27
N GLU A 66 -1.73 -3.74 -28.55
CA GLU A 66 -1.12 -2.86 -27.56
C GLU A 66 -2.13 -1.91 -26.93
N TYR A 67 -1.98 -1.71 -25.61
CA TYR A 67 -2.73 -0.79 -24.78
C TYR A 67 -1.78 0.01 -23.88
N ASN A 68 -2.21 1.19 -23.44
CA ASN A 68 -1.42 2.06 -22.58
C ASN A 68 -2.08 2.22 -21.22
N LEU A 69 -1.29 2.12 -20.16
CA LEU A 69 -1.71 2.45 -18.80
C LEU A 69 -0.64 3.29 -18.10
N PRO A 70 -1.04 4.31 -17.34
CA PRO A 70 -0.11 5.00 -16.47
C PRO A 70 0.34 4.09 -15.33
N GLN A 71 1.45 4.44 -14.69
CA GLN A 71 1.89 3.78 -13.46
C GLN A 71 0.73 3.64 -12.47
N HIS A 72 0.57 2.44 -11.90
CA HIS A 72 -0.52 2.07 -10.97
C HIS A 72 -1.92 2.03 -11.59
N GLY A 73 -2.02 2.05 -12.92
CA GLY A 73 -3.27 1.87 -13.63
C GLY A 73 -4.23 3.05 -13.54
N LEU A 74 -5.52 2.75 -13.72
CA LEU A 74 -6.57 3.74 -13.97
C LEU A 74 -7.46 4.05 -12.75
N ALA A 75 -7.64 3.11 -11.82
CA ALA A 75 -8.71 3.21 -10.81
C ALA A 75 -8.60 4.46 -9.92
N ARG A 76 -7.39 4.81 -9.45
CA ARG A 76 -7.15 6.03 -8.65
C ARG A 76 -7.50 7.34 -9.39
N LEU A 77 -7.62 7.29 -10.71
CA LEU A 77 -7.93 8.45 -11.57
C LEU A 77 -9.40 8.56 -11.90
N LYS A 78 -10.22 7.58 -11.46
CA LYS A 78 -11.65 7.51 -11.77
C LYS A 78 -12.50 7.87 -10.57
N GLU A 79 -13.69 8.38 -10.82
CA GLU A 79 -14.70 8.58 -9.80
C GLU A 79 -15.49 7.29 -9.62
N PHE A 80 -15.62 6.84 -8.37
CA PHE A 80 -16.41 5.67 -7.97
C PHE A 80 -17.79 6.11 -7.52
N GLU A 81 -18.78 5.25 -7.72
CA GLU A 81 -20.10 5.42 -7.12
C GLU A 81 -20.16 4.83 -5.72
N MET A 82 -20.76 5.54 -4.77
CA MET A 82 -21.05 5.00 -3.45
C MET A 82 -22.35 4.20 -3.55
N ILE A 83 -22.25 2.87 -3.39
CA ILE A 83 -23.36 1.93 -3.57
C ILE A 83 -23.99 1.48 -2.26
N GLU A 84 -23.26 1.59 -1.15
CA GLU A 84 -23.76 1.23 0.18
C GLU A 84 -23.11 2.10 1.25
N LYS A 85 -23.89 2.51 2.25
CA LYS A 85 -23.39 3.15 3.47
C LYS A 85 -24.26 2.76 4.66
N THR A 86 -23.61 2.22 5.68
CA THR A 86 -24.17 1.94 7.01
C THR A 86 -23.46 2.77 8.07
N ASP A 87 -23.71 2.54 9.36
CA ASP A 87 -23.03 3.24 10.45
C ASP A 87 -21.52 2.92 10.52
N ASN A 88 -21.11 1.70 10.12
CA ASN A 88 -19.72 1.26 10.23
C ASN A 88 -19.09 0.81 8.90
N LYS A 89 -19.83 0.80 7.80
CA LYS A 89 -19.34 0.34 6.48
C LYS A 89 -19.74 1.29 5.37
N ILE A 90 -18.85 1.46 4.39
CA ILE A 90 -19.14 2.16 3.15
C ILE A 90 -18.51 1.40 1.98
N ILE A 91 -19.24 1.28 0.86
CA ILE A 91 -18.80 0.59 -0.35
C ILE A 91 -18.88 1.52 -1.53
N PHE A 92 -17.80 1.57 -2.29
CA PHE A 92 -17.69 2.27 -3.56
C PHE A 92 -17.49 1.26 -4.69
N GLU A 93 -18.04 1.55 -5.87
CA GLU A 93 -17.93 0.72 -7.06
C GLU A 93 -17.46 1.52 -8.28
N LEU A 94 -16.55 0.93 -9.04
CA LEU A 94 -16.15 1.34 -10.38
C LEU A 94 -16.44 0.17 -11.32
N VAL A 95 -17.25 0.42 -12.35
CA VAL A 95 -17.48 -0.54 -13.44
C VAL A 95 -16.76 -0.09 -14.71
N ASP A 96 -16.59 -1.01 -15.66
CA ASP A 96 -16.04 -0.69 -16.96
C ASP A 96 -16.91 0.33 -17.70
N SER A 97 -16.28 1.06 -18.59
CA SER A 97 -16.90 2.06 -19.46
C SER A 97 -16.24 2.05 -20.83
N GLU A 98 -16.83 2.70 -21.82
CA GLU A 98 -16.20 2.87 -23.13
C GLU A 98 -14.80 3.48 -23.04
N GLU A 99 -14.57 4.36 -22.05
CA GLU A 99 -13.28 4.99 -21.81
C GLU A 99 -12.27 4.00 -21.21
N THR A 100 -12.66 3.22 -20.19
CA THR A 100 -11.76 2.24 -19.58
C THR A 100 -11.43 1.11 -20.53
N LEU A 101 -12.37 0.65 -21.36
CA LEU A 101 -12.18 -0.40 -22.37
C LEU A 101 -11.15 -0.02 -23.46
N LYS A 102 -10.90 1.26 -23.69
CA LYS A 102 -9.85 1.73 -24.62
C LYS A 102 -8.44 1.48 -24.10
N VAL A 103 -8.26 1.43 -22.78
CA VAL A 103 -6.97 1.28 -22.11
C VAL A 103 -6.83 -0.02 -21.31
N TYR A 104 -7.93 -0.67 -20.96
CA TYR A 104 -8.00 -1.97 -20.30
C TYR A 104 -9.20 -2.74 -20.89
N PRO A 105 -8.97 -3.66 -21.87
CA PRO A 105 -10.03 -4.22 -22.72
C PRO A 105 -10.79 -5.38 -22.06
N TYR A 106 -11.15 -5.21 -20.81
CA TYR A 106 -11.92 -6.18 -20.02
C TYR A 106 -13.06 -5.48 -19.29
N LYS A 107 -14.20 -6.16 -19.21
CA LYS A 107 -15.33 -5.73 -18.38
C LYS A 107 -15.14 -6.22 -16.96
N PHE A 108 -15.36 -5.34 -16.01
CA PHE A 108 -15.16 -5.60 -14.59
C PHE A 108 -16.08 -4.78 -13.70
N SER A 109 -16.30 -5.26 -12.49
CA SER A 109 -16.72 -4.44 -11.35
C SER A 109 -15.61 -4.48 -10.31
N LEU A 110 -15.11 -3.30 -9.90
CA LEU A 110 -14.19 -3.14 -8.79
C LEU A 110 -14.93 -2.46 -7.65
N LYS A 111 -15.06 -3.14 -6.51
CA LYS A 111 -15.59 -2.57 -5.29
C LYS A 111 -14.49 -2.38 -4.26
N ILE A 112 -14.56 -1.24 -3.56
CA ILE A 112 -13.70 -0.94 -2.41
C ILE A 112 -14.63 -0.69 -1.23
N ALA A 113 -14.51 -1.54 -0.20
CA ALA A 113 -15.27 -1.41 1.01
C ALA A 113 -14.37 -1.00 2.18
N TYR A 114 -14.84 -0.05 2.97
CA TYR A 114 -14.23 0.36 4.22
C TYR A 114 -15.15 0.00 5.36
N THR A 115 -14.66 -0.79 6.32
CA THR A 115 -15.41 -1.17 7.51
C THR A 115 -14.64 -0.73 8.74
N LEU A 116 -15.28 0.10 9.58
CA LEU A 116 -14.71 0.45 10.89
C LEU A 116 -14.72 -0.76 11.81
N VAL A 117 -13.60 -0.99 12.45
CA VAL A 117 -13.43 -1.90 13.58
C VAL A 117 -13.11 -1.08 14.83
N GLU A 118 -12.99 -1.74 15.98
CA GLU A 118 -12.88 -1.04 17.28
C GLU A 118 -11.90 0.15 17.26
N ASN A 119 -10.68 -0.04 16.81
CA ASN A 119 -9.62 0.97 16.76
C ASN A 119 -8.90 1.02 15.40
N GLY A 120 -9.65 0.81 14.31
CA GLY A 120 -9.04 0.79 12.98
C GLY A 120 -10.05 0.68 11.86
N VAL A 121 -9.55 0.34 10.68
CA VAL A 121 -10.34 0.18 9.46
C VAL A 121 -9.87 -1.03 8.67
N VAL A 122 -10.83 -1.82 8.21
CA VAL A 122 -10.64 -2.87 7.20
C VAL A 122 -10.90 -2.24 5.83
N THR A 123 -9.95 -2.39 4.91
CA THR A 123 -10.12 -2.08 3.49
C THR A 123 -10.23 -3.39 2.73
N GLU A 124 -11.33 -3.57 2.02
CA GLU A 124 -11.61 -4.78 1.24
C GLU A 124 -11.68 -4.43 -0.25
N TYR A 125 -11.00 -5.23 -1.07
CA TYR A 125 -11.07 -5.16 -2.53
C TYR A 125 -11.87 -6.35 -3.06
N ILE A 126 -12.84 -6.06 -3.92
CA ILE A 126 -13.65 -7.07 -4.60
C ILE A 126 -13.58 -6.78 -6.09
N VAL A 127 -12.98 -7.69 -6.87
CA VAL A 127 -12.96 -7.61 -8.33
C VAL A 127 -13.86 -8.71 -8.87
N GLU A 128 -14.84 -8.35 -9.69
CA GLU A 128 -15.72 -9.29 -10.36
C GLU A 128 -15.47 -9.25 -11.88
N ASN A 129 -15.30 -10.42 -12.46
CA ASN A 129 -15.26 -10.55 -13.91
C ASN A 129 -16.68 -10.51 -14.48
N THR A 130 -17.06 -9.38 -15.08
CA THR A 130 -18.35 -9.18 -15.77
C THR A 130 -18.23 -9.33 -17.28
N ASP A 131 -17.03 -9.72 -17.78
CA ASP A 131 -16.77 -9.96 -19.20
C ASP A 131 -17.26 -11.37 -19.62
N ASN A 132 -17.30 -11.60 -20.92
CA ASN A 132 -17.55 -12.90 -21.54
C ASN A 132 -16.25 -13.69 -21.83
N LYS A 133 -15.12 -13.26 -21.29
CA LYS A 133 -13.80 -13.89 -21.38
C LYS A 133 -13.07 -13.80 -20.03
N THR A 134 -11.99 -14.55 -19.89
CA THR A 134 -11.08 -14.44 -18.73
C THR A 134 -10.44 -13.06 -18.68
N ILE A 135 -10.40 -12.44 -17.50
CA ILE A 135 -9.71 -11.17 -17.27
C ILE A 135 -8.43 -11.39 -16.47
N TYR A 136 -7.48 -10.47 -16.64
CA TYR A 136 -6.18 -10.46 -15.98
C TYR A 136 -5.92 -9.09 -15.39
N PHE A 137 -5.50 -9.03 -14.11
CA PHE A 137 -5.26 -7.78 -13.41
C PHE A 137 -4.24 -7.96 -12.29
N SER A 138 -3.68 -6.86 -11.82
CA SER A 138 -3.03 -6.71 -10.52
C SER A 138 -3.83 -5.72 -9.69
N ILE A 139 -3.78 -5.86 -8.36
CA ILE A 139 -4.42 -4.93 -7.44
C ILE A 139 -3.56 -4.72 -6.21
N GLY A 140 -3.57 -3.50 -5.67
CA GLY A 140 -2.82 -3.21 -4.46
C GLY A 140 -3.25 -1.94 -3.76
N ALA A 141 -2.77 -1.79 -2.54
CA ALA A 141 -2.89 -0.60 -1.73
C ALA A 141 -1.59 0.20 -1.75
N HIS A 142 -1.70 1.52 -1.58
CA HIS A 142 -0.54 2.41 -1.45
C HIS A 142 -0.77 3.45 -0.33
N PRO A 143 -1.20 3.03 0.89
CA PRO A 143 -1.44 3.98 1.96
C PRO A 143 -0.12 4.57 2.48
N ALA A 144 -0.09 5.89 2.59
CA ALA A 144 0.98 6.66 3.21
C ALA A 144 0.58 7.04 4.64
N PHE A 145 1.43 6.76 5.59
CA PHE A 145 1.23 7.06 6.99
C PHE A 145 2.14 8.19 7.44
N MET A 146 1.63 9.07 8.30
CA MET A 146 2.44 10.14 8.89
C MET A 146 3.68 9.57 9.57
N CYS A 147 4.84 10.08 9.18
CA CYS A 147 6.13 9.76 9.80
C CYS A 147 7.04 10.98 9.67
N PRO A 148 7.24 11.73 10.77
CA PRO A 148 6.87 11.42 12.16
C PRO A 148 5.34 11.56 12.43
N MET A 149 4.84 10.79 13.43
CA MET A 149 3.46 10.90 13.95
C MET A 149 3.32 12.02 15.00
N VAL A 150 4.42 12.44 15.60
CA VAL A 150 4.47 13.45 16.67
C VAL A 150 5.36 14.60 16.24
N ALA A 151 4.89 15.83 16.48
CA ALA A 151 5.65 17.02 16.13
C ALA A 151 6.98 17.10 16.91
N GLY A 152 8.06 17.47 16.19
CA GLY A 152 9.42 17.57 16.76
C GLY A 152 10.26 16.29 16.64
N GLU A 153 9.67 15.20 16.22
CA GLU A 153 10.40 13.97 15.87
C GLU A 153 10.83 13.97 14.40
N ILE A 154 11.74 13.06 14.05
CA ILE A 154 12.25 12.85 12.71
C ILE A 154 12.03 11.40 12.27
N ILE A 155 12.17 11.09 10.99
CA ILE A 155 11.99 9.74 10.46
C ILE A 155 12.93 8.73 11.13
N ASP A 156 14.12 9.14 11.54
CA ASP A 156 15.13 8.31 12.21
C ASP A 156 14.70 7.85 13.63
N ASP A 157 13.68 8.48 14.19
CA ASP A 157 13.09 8.04 15.46
C ASP A 157 12.10 6.88 15.30
N TYR A 158 11.85 6.45 14.03
CA TYR A 158 10.85 5.44 13.71
C TYR A 158 11.48 4.17 13.11
N TYR A 159 10.69 3.10 13.15
CA TYR A 159 11.06 1.81 12.55
C TYR A 159 9.82 1.03 12.13
N PHE A 160 9.99 0.18 11.12
CA PHE A 160 9.04 -0.89 10.84
C PHE A 160 9.40 -2.13 11.66
N GLU A 161 8.37 -2.81 12.15
CA GLU A 161 8.52 -4.09 12.84
C GLU A 161 7.53 -5.10 12.28
N PHE A 162 8.05 -6.18 11.70
CA PHE A 162 7.29 -7.35 11.30
C PHE A 162 6.96 -8.21 12.52
N ASN A 163 5.83 -8.97 12.47
CA ASN A 163 5.42 -9.80 13.60
C ASN A 163 6.29 -11.06 13.78
N GLU A 164 7.08 -11.44 12.77
CA GLU A 164 8.02 -12.55 12.84
C GLU A 164 9.42 -12.13 12.38
N LYS A 165 10.44 -12.90 12.80
CA LYS A 165 11.79 -12.71 12.26
C LYS A 165 11.88 -13.25 10.85
N GLU A 166 12.40 -12.43 9.97
CA GLU A 166 12.54 -12.72 8.56
C GLU A 166 13.97 -13.13 8.19
N ASN A 167 14.04 -13.99 7.16
CA ASN A 167 15.24 -14.22 6.36
C ASN A 167 14.78 -14.06 4.90
N CYS A 168 14.81 -12.85 4.38
CA CYS A 168 14.24 -12.56 3.09
C CYS A 168 15.10 -11.58 2.30
N ASP A 169 14.96 -11.69 0.99
CA ASP A 169 15.52 -10.78 0.01
C ASP A 169 14.48 -9.74 -0.40
N ILE A 170 14.94 -8.69 -1.04
CA ILE A 170 14.10 -7.74 -1.77
C ILE A 170 14.26 -7.93 -3.27
N MET A 171 13.22 -7.55 -4.01
CA MET A 171 13.25 -7.34 -5.46
C MET A 171 13.65 -5.88 -5.72
N PRO A 172 14.90 -5.59 -6.13
CA PRO A 172 15.32 -4.21 -6.40
C PRO A 172 14.54 -3.62 -7.58
N ILE A 173 14.31 -2.31 -7.50
CA ILE A 173 13.70 -1.53 -8.56
C ILE A 173 14.81 -0.82 -9.36
N SER A 174 14.69 -0.78 -10.67
CA SER A 174 15.59 -0.04 -11.55
C SER A 174 15.29 1.47 -11.52
N GLU A 175 16.19 2.28 -12.07
CA GLU A 175 15.98 3.74 -12.19
C GLU A 175 14.74 4.09 -13.02
N GLU A 176 14.36 3.23 -13.96
CA GLU A 176 13.14 3.37 -14.76
C GLU A 176 11.87 2.93 -14.02
N GLY A 177 12.00 2.27 -12.86
CA GLY A 177 10.88 1.82 -12.02
C GLY A 177 10.37 0.42 -12.37
N TYR A 178 11.20 -0.46 -12.92
CA TYR A 178 10.92 -1.87 -13.19
C TYR A 178 11.58 -2.77 -12.15
N ILE A 179 11.06 -3.97 -11.96
CA ILE A 179 11.65 -4.96 -11.08
C ILE A 179 12.87 -5.61 -11.74
N LYS A 180 13.97 -5.76 -11.00
CA LYS A 180 15.15 -6.51 -11.41
C LYS A 180 15.01 -7.99 -11.08
N ARG A 181 15.55 -8.86 -11.95
CA ARG A 181 15.57 -10.31 -11.69
C ARG A 181 16.49 -10.68 -10.55
N GLU A 182 17.56 -9.92 -10.37
CA GLU A 182 18.49 -10.12 -9.27
C GLU A 182 17.80 -9.83 -7.93
N ARG A 183 18.03 -10.73 -6.96
CA ARG A 183 17.57 -10.55 -5.58
C ARG A 183 18.69 -9.98 -4.72
N LYS A 184 18.31 -9.16 -3.74
CA LYS A 184 19.24 -8.59 -2.78
C LYS A 184 18.83 -8.99 -1.37
N GLN A 185 19.72 -9.70 -0.66
CA GLN A 185 19.48 -10.05 0.75
C GLN A 185 19.25 -8.78 1.57
N TYR A 186 18.20 -8.78 2.38
CA TYR A 186 17.80 -7.61 3.14
C TYR A 186 17.63 -7.88 4.65
N LEU A 187 16.76 -8.81 5.06
CA LEU A 187 16.60 -9.19 6.45
C LEU A 187 17.26 -10.55 6.71
N VAL A 188 18.02 -10.66 7.79
CA VAL A 188 18.67 -11.90 8.24
C VAL A 188 18.37 -12.10 9.71
N ASN A 189 17.50 -13.07 10.03
CA ASN A 189 17.02 -13.36 11.38
C ASN A 189 16.58 -12.10 12.14
N ASN A 190 15.92 -11.18 11.43
CA ASN A 190 15.54 -9.88 11.93
C ASN A 190 14.12 -9.52 11.49
N ASN A 191 13.40 -8.77 12.33
CA ASN A 191 12.05 -8.30 12.04
C ASN A 191 11.93 -6.76 12.08
N ILE A 192 13.05 -6.04 12.24
CA ILE A 192 13.06 -4.57 12.40
C ILE A 192 13.81 -3.93 11.25
N ILE A 193 13.20 -2.91 10.67
CA ILE A 193 13.80 -2.00 9.70
C ILE A 193 13.82 -0.60 10.31
N PRO A 194 14.97 -0.14 10.86
CA PRO A 194 15.11 1.26 11.28
C PRO A 194 14.95 2.19 10.09
N LEU A 195 14.17 3.25 10.26
CA LEU A 195 13.88 4.19 9.20
C LEU A 195 14.94 5.30 9.11
N ASN A 196 15.26 5.66 7.92
CA ASN A 196 15.93 6.87 7.48
C ASN A 196 15.75 6.99 5.95
N PHE A 197 16.05 8.13 5.35
CA PHE A 197 15.86 8.30 3.91
C PHE A 197 16.81 7.48 3.06
N ASP A 198 17.96 7.05 3.58
CA ASP A 198 18.95 6.23 2.85
C ASP A 198 18.42 4.82 2.55
N VAL A 199 17.52 4.31 3.40
CA VAL A 199 16.84 3.01 3.18
C VAL A 199 16.12 2.98 1.83
N PHE A 200 15.64 4.13 1.36
CA PHE A 200 14.80 4.28 0.17
C PHE A 200 15.53 4.90 -1.04
N LYS A 201 16.87 5.02 -1.00
CA LYS A 201 17.66 5.54 -2.13
C LYS A 201 17.55 4.71 -3.40
N GLY A 202 17.25 3.42 -3.27
CA GLY A 202 17.00 2.50 -4.38
C GLY A 202 15.53 2.31 -4.72
N ASP A 203 14.67 3.30 -4.41
CA ASP A 203 13.21 3.23 -4.51
C ASP A 203 12.58 2.36 -3.39
N ALA A 204 11.42 1.75 -3.61
CA ALA A 204 10.74 0.94 -2.62
C ALA A 204 11.50 -0.36 -2.29
N LEU A 205 11.40 -0.79 -1.03
CA LEU A 205 11.75 -2.15 -0.64
C LEU A 205 10.58 -3.07 -1.01
N VAL A 206 10.77 -3.97 -1.95
CA VAL A 206 9.73 -4.90 -2.40
C VAL A 206 10.05 -6.31 -1.95
N PHE A 207 9.16 -6.89 -1.15
CA PHE A 207 9.24 -8.23 -0.61
C PHE A 207 8.19 -9.15 -1.24
N ASP A 208 8.54 -10.40 -1.53
CA ASP A 208 7.64 -11.42 -2.09
C ASP A 208 7.67 -12.76 -1.32
N SER A 209 8.40 -12.82 -0.22
CA SER A 209 8.65 -14.07 0.52
C SER A 209 8.63 -13.88 2.05
N LEU A 210 7.84 -12.93 2.53
CA LEU A 210 7.65 -12.69 3.96
C LEU A 210 6.91 -13.86 4.62
N LYS A 211 7.36 -14.25 5.81
CA LYS A 211 6.62 -15.14 6.71
C LYS A 211 5.59 -14.38 7.52
N SER A 212 5.90 -13.13 7.80
CA SER A 212 5.03 -12.21 8.52
C SER A 212 3.78 -11.89 7.71
N ASN A 213 2.69 -11.68 8.42
CA ASN A 213 1.43 -11.16 7.90
C ASN A 213 1.01 -9.84 8.53
N LYS A 214 1.86 -9.28 9.42
CA LYS A 214 1.66 -7.98 10.05
C LYS A 214 2.95 -7.19 10.06
N ILE A 215 2.78 -5.87 9.90
CA ILE A 215 3.85 -4.89 10.01
C ILE A 215 3.35 -3.70 10.82
N SER A 216 4.19 -3.20 11.71
CA SER A 216 3.88 -2.02 12.53
C SER A 216 4.84 -0.88 12.22
N LEU A 217 4.33 0.34 12.20
CA LEU A 217 5.13 1.58 12.27
C LEU A 217 5.16 2.05 13.71
N LYS A 218 6.33 2.15 14.29
CA LYS A 218 6.55 2.46 15.71
C LYS A 218 7.63 3.54 15.87
N SER A 219 7.59 4.28 17.01
CA SER A 219 8.63 5.21 17.43
C SER A 219 9.46 4.61 18.57
N VAL A 220 10.71 5.08 18.70
CA VAL A 220 11.55 4.77 19.88
C VAL A 220 11.23 5.67 21.07
N ASN A 221 10.45 6.73 20.88
CA ASN A 221 10.20 7.77 21.87
C ASN A 221 8.84 7.64 22.57
N HIS A 222 7.87 6.94 21.97
CA HIS A 222 6.50 6.82 22.47
C HIS A 222 5.81 5.54 22.01
N ASP A 223 4.65 5.22 22.60
CA ASP A 223 3.86 4.03 22.29
C ASP A 223 2.83 4.23 21.16
N LYS A 224 2.70 5.44 20.59
CA LYS A 224 1.87 5.64 19.40
C LYS A 224 2.41 4.78 18.25
N ALA A 225 1.54 4.01 17.67
CA ALA A 225 1.88 3.08 16.60
C ALA A 225 0.67 2.83 15.71
N LEU A 226 0.91 2.26 14.56
CA LEU A 226 -0.10 1.58 13.78
C LEU A 226 0.41 0.19 13.38
N THR A 227 -0.51 -0.72 13.16
CA THR A 227 -0.20 -2.06 12.62
C THR A 227 -1.09 -2.31 11.41
N MET A 228 -0.50 -2.77 10.32
CA MET A 228 -1.21 -3.31 9.18
C MET A 228 -1.16 -4.83 9.22
N ASP A 229 -2.34 -5.47 9.20
CA ASP A 229 -2.50 -6.89 8.89
C ASP A 229 -2.73 -7.00 7.38
N PHE A 230 -1.80 -7.69 6.71
CA PHE A 230 -1.81 -7.90 5.26
C PHE A 230 -1.91 -9.38 4.88
N THR A 231 -2.53 -10.17 5.75
CA THR A 231 -2.72 -11.62 5.54
C THR A 231 -3.27 -11.90 4.14
N GLY A 232 -2.57 -12.78 3.40
CA GLY A 232 -2.94 -13.22 2.06
C GLY A 232 -2.29 -12.43 0.93
N PHE A 233 -1.74 -11.25 1.16
CA PHE A 233 -1.03 -10.51 0.12
C PHE A 233 0.36 -11.12 -0.13
N PRO A 234 0.67 -11.48 -1.40
CA PRO A 234 1.96 -12.10 -1.74
C PRO A 234 3.12 -11.11 -1.78
N TYR A 235 2.84 -9.81 -1.95
CA TYR A 235 3.88 -8.79 -2.07
C TYR A 235 3.67 -7.67 -1.06
N MET A 236 4.78 -7.12 -0.57
CA MET A 236 4.81 -5.96 0.32
C MET A 236 5.81 -4.94 -0.20
N GLY A 237 5.32 -3.73 -0.51
CA GLY A 237 6.15 -2.56 -0.79
C GLY A 237 6.29 -1.68 0.45
N LEU A 238 7.50 -1.21 0.73
CA LEU A 238 7.75 -0.17 1.74
C LEU A 238 8.44 1.00 1.06
N TRP A 239 7.90 2.21 1.18
CA TRP A 239 8.41 3.35 0.42
C TRP A 239 8.27 4.68 1.17
N THR A 240 9.16 5.61 0.87
CA THR A 240 9.00 7.06 1.01
C THR A 240 9.87 7.76 -0.02
N LYS A 241 9.70 9.07 -0.19
CA LYS A 241 10.62 9.85 -1.03
C LYS A 241 12.00 9.95 -0.38
N ALA A 242 13.02 9.38 -1.02
CA ALA A 242 14.42 9.46 -0.55
C ALA A 242 14.92 10.90 -0.40
N THR A 243 14.33 11.85 -1.11
CA THR A 243 14.64 13.30 -0.99
C THR A 243 14.00 13.97 0.22
N GLY A 244 13.29 13.22 1.05
CA GLY A 244 12.63 13.69 2.27
C GLY A 244 11.14 13.93 2.07
N ALA A 245 10.32 13.22 2.88
CA ALA A 245 8.89 13.44 2.99
C ALA A 245 8.43 13.01 4.39
N PRO A 246 7.44 13.69 5.01
CA PRO A 246 6.98 13.35 6.36
C PRO A 246 5.92 12.24 6.35
N PHE A 247 6.17 11.17 5.59
CA PHE A 247 5.35 9.97 5.54
C PHE A 247 6.17 8.75 5.13
N VAL A 248 5.63 7.57 5.39
CA VAL A 248 6.09 6.28 4.85
C VAL A 248 4.89 5.49 4.35
N CYS A 249 5.09 4.71 3.28
CA CYS A 249 4.06 3.84 2.73
C CYS A 249 4.27 2.39 3.18
N ILE A 250 3.17 1.68 3.42
CA ILE A 250 3.12 0.25 3.67
C ILE A 250 2.11 -0.32 2.66
N GLU A 251 2.58 -1.04 1.67
CA GLU A 251 1.87 -1.30 0.43
C GLU A 251 1.69 -2.79 0.17
N PRO A 252 0.58 -3.41 0.61
CA PRO A 252 0.28 -4.80 0.27
C PRO A 252 -0.25 -4.90 -1.16
N TRP A 253 0.30 -5.85 -1.96
CA TRP A 253 -0.03 -6.00 -3.38
C TRP A 253 -0.32 -7.44 -3.79
N TYR A 254 -1.14 -7.59 -4.83
CA TYR A 254 -1.26 -8.72 -5.73
C TYR A 254 -0.71 -8.29 -7.10
N GLY A 255 0.51 -8.74 -7.39
CA GLY A 255 1.30 -8.31 -8.54
C GLY A 255 2.25 -7.15 -8.24
N HIS A 256 3.09 -6.82 -9.20
CA HIS A 256 4.14 -5.81 -9.10
C HIS A 256 4.43 -5.17 -10.46
N ALA A 257 5.35 -4.20 -10.56
CA ALA A 257 5.82 -3.65 -11.83
C ALA A 257 6.41 -4.76 -12.74
N ASP A 258 6.45 -4.53 -14.05
CA ASP A 258 7.10 -5.47 -14.96
C ASP A 258 8.57 -5.70 -14.58
N PHE A 259 9.08 -6.89 -14.88
CA PHE A 259 10.52 -7.08 -14.95
C PHE A 259 11.12 -6.27 -16.11
N GLU A 260 12.36 -5.83 -15.96
CA GLU A 260 13.06 -5.04 -16.99
C GLU A 260 13.09 -5.73 -18.36
N ASP A 261 13.13 -7.06 -18.38
CA ASP A 261 13.19 -7.90 -19.57
C ASP A 261 11.84 -8.42 -20.06
N PHE A 262 10.72 -8.06 -19.41
CA PHE A 262 9.40 -8.52 -19.78
C PHE A 262 8.91 -7.84 -21.08
N ASP A 263 8.41 -8.63 -22.03
CA ASP A 263 7.84 -8.17 -23.30
C ASP A 263 6.60 -8.98 -23.73
N GLY A 264 6.07 -9.81 -22.81
CA GLY A 264 4.96 -10.71 -23.03
C GLY A 264 3.58 -10.06 -23.05
N GLU A 265 2.57 -10.90 -23.12
CA GLU A 265 1.16 -10.55 -22.95
C GLU A 265 0.85 -10.26 -21.47
N LEU A 266 -0.18 -9.44 -21.19
CA LEU A 266 -0.61 -9.18 -19.82
C LEU A 266 -0.87 -10.45 -19.01
N LYS A 267 -1.43 -11.50 -19.66
CA LYS A 267 -1.71 -12.80 -19.05
C LYS A 267 -0.46 -13.57 -18.60
N ASP A 268 0.70 -13.24 -19.17
CA ASP A 268 2.00 -13.89 -18.91
C ASP A 268 2.86 -13.09 -17.91
N LYS A 269 2.34 -11.95 -17.46
CA LYS A 269 3.00 -11.11 -16.46
C LYS A 269 3.13 -11.85 -15.13
N ASP A 270 4.31 -11.78 -14.52
CA ASP A 270 4.55 -12.35 -13.19
C ASP A 270 3.65 -11.71 -12.12
N GLY A 271 3.09 -12.54 -11.24
CA GLY A 271 2.19 -12.09 -10.17
C GLY A 271 0.83 -11.59 -10.65
N ILE A 272 0.44 -11.82 -11.93
CA ILE A 272 -0.87 -11.39 -12.45
C ILE A 272 -1.99 -12.26 -11.89
N GLU A 273 -3.08 -11.63 -11.47
CA GLU A 273 -4.31 -12.32 -11.07
C GLU A 273 -5.16 -12.68 -12.30
N LYS A 274 -5.89 -13.78 -12.18
CA LYS A 274 -6.74 -14.33 -13.24
C LYS A 274 -8.12 -14.67 -12.72
N LEU A 275 -9.17 -14.12 -13.36
CA LEU A 275 -10.56 -14.47 -13.08
C LEU A 275 -11.25 -15.06 -14.31
N GLN A 276 -11.86 -16.24 -14.15
CA GLN A 276 -12.77 -16.82 -15.14
C GLN A 276 -14.08 -16.01 -15.18
N ILE A 277 -14.87 -16.23 -16.22
CA ILE A 277 -16.19 -15.60 -16.41
C ILE A 277 -17.02 -15.75 -15.12
N GLY A 278 -17.54 -14.66 -14.59
CA GLY A 278 -18.40 -14.62 -13.41
C GLY A 278 -17.73 -14.90 -12.08
N GLN A 279 -16.41 -15.12 -12.05
CA GLN A 279 -15.67 -15.27 -10.79
C GLN A 279 -15.42 -13.94 -10.12
N LYS A 280 -15.21 -14.01 -8.78
CA LYS A 280 -14.85 -12.89 -7.92
C LYS A 280 -13.53 -13.16 -7.24
N PHE A 281 -12.70 -12.12 -7.16
CA PHE A 281 -11.53 -12.02 -6.31
C PHE A 281 -11.89 -11.20 -5.09
N ASN A 282 -11.46 -11.63 -3.91
CA ASN A 282 -11.61 -10.87 -2.67
C ASN A 282 -10.29 -10.85 -1.92
N SER A 283 -9.93 -9.67 -1.42
CA SER A 283 -8.78 -9.50 -0.53
C SER A 283 -9.01 -8.32 0.40
N SER A 284 -8.42 -8.35 1.58
CA SER A 284 -8.53 -7.25 2.54
C SER A 284 -7.28 -7.09 3.37
N TYR A 285 -7.01 -5.86 3.79
CA TYR A 285 -6.04 -5.54 4.82
C TYR A 285 -6.69 -4.71 5.92
N THR A 286 -6.10 -4.75 7.11
CA THR A 286 -6.61 -4.00 8.26
C THR A 286 -5.54 -3.07 8.79
N VAL A 287 -5.87 -1.80 8.97
CA VAL A 287 -5.03 -0.85 9.71
C VAL A 287 -5.62 -0.65 11.09
N THR A 288 -4.84 -0.97 12.12
CA THR A 288 -5.18 -0.77 13.53
C THR A 288 -4.29 0.31 14.11
N ILE A 289 -4.87 1.30 14.81
CA ILE A 289 -4.13 2.36 15.48
C ILE A 289 -4.07 2.12 16.98
N TYR A 290 -2.95 2.48 17.62
CA TYR A 290 -2.76 2.34 19.06
C TYR A 290 -3.06 3.68 19.75
N LEU A 291 -4.04 3.65 20.65
CA LEU A 291 -4.66 4.83 21.25
C LEU A 291 -4.05 5.25 22.60
N ASN A 292 -3.22 4.40 23.20
CA ASN A 292 -2.65 4.65 24.52
C ASN A 292 -1.29 5.35 24.41
N CYS A 293 -1.21 6.54 24.97
CA CYS A 293 0.03 7.30 25.13
C CYS A 293 0.57 7.06 26.55
N SER A 294 1.16 5.88 26.83
CA SER A 294 2.05 5.77 27.99
C SER A 294 3.49 5.96 27.52
N LEU A 295 4.16 6.93 28.11
CA LEU A 295 5.61 7.15 27.92
C LEU A 295 6.36 5.95 28.49
N ARG A 296 6.55 4.89 27.72
CA ARG A 296 7.44 3.77 28.04
C ARG A 296 8.46 3.62 26.94
N VAL A 297 9.60 4.21 27.17
CA VAL A 297 10.77 4.02 26.31
C VAL A 297 11.45 2.71 26.71
N SER A 298 11.48 1.73 25.80
CA SER A 298 12.31 0.55 25.98
C SER A 298 13.79 0.94 25.84
N GLU A 299 14.55 0.91 26.95
CA GLU A 299 16.00 1.18 26.96
C GLU A 299 16.77 0.31 25.94
N LYS A 300 16.29 -0.89 25.68
CA LYS A 300 16.86 -1.83 24.71
C LYS A 300 16.83 -1.30 23.27
N MET A 301 15.79 -0.57 22.89
CA MET A 301 15.67 0.04 21.58
C MET A 301 16.56 1.28 21.45
N LYS A 302 16.65 2.11 22.48
CA LYS A 302 17.56 3.27 22.50
C LYS A 302 19.03 2.83 22.27
N TYR A 303 19.43 1.70 22.82
CA TYR A 303 20.78 1.16 22.66
C TYR A 303 21.07 0.69 21.23
N LEU A 304 20.09 0.06 20.56
CA LEU A 304 20.22 -0.36 19.14
C LEU A 304 20.37 0.83 18.19
N PHE A 305 19.68 1.94 18.48
CA PHE A 305 19.72 3.14 17.65
C PHE A 305 20.94 4.03 17.94
N SER A 306 21.43 4.09 19.21
CA SER A 306 22.64 4.86 19.55
C SER A 306 23.90 4.28 18.93
N ARG A 307 24.05 2.95 18.88
CA ARG A 307 25.21 2.31 18.23
C ARG A 307 25.30 2.54 16.71
N LYS A 308 24.17 2.76 16.03
CA LYS A 308 24.21 3.08 14.59
C LYS A 308 24.64 4.54 14.32
N ARG A 309 24.40 5.48 15.23
CA ARG A 309 24.91 6.86 15.11
C ARG A 309 26.43 6.92 15.21
N GLU A 310 27.06 6.01 15.99
CA GLU A 310 28.53 5.98 16.19
C GLU A 310 29.28 5.24 15.04
N ILE A 311 28.60 4.51 14.16
CA ILE A 311 29.24 3.77 13.06
C ILE A 311 29.28 4.61 11.75
N PHE A 312 28.55 5.70 11.69
CA PHE A 312 28.45 6.59 10.52
C PHE A 312 28.96 8.02 10.74
N THR A 313 29.67 8.27 11.86
CA THR A 313 30.54 9.44 12.07
C THR A 313 32.00 9.00 11.94
#